data_23597ce2504febb6bd87f4e9dd8bbca2
#
_entry.id   23597ce2504febb6bd87f4e9dd8bbca2
#
_cell.length_a   1.000
_cell.length_b   1.000
_cell.length_c   1.000
_cell.angle_alpha   90.00
_cell.angle_beta   90.00
_cell.angle_gamma   90.00
#
_symmetry.space_group_name_H-M   'P 1'
#
loop_
_entity.id
_entity.type
_entity.pdbx_description
1 polymer ?
#
loop_
_entity_poly.entity_id
_entity_poly.type
_entity_poly.pdbx_seq_one_letter_code
_entity_poly.pdbx_strand_id
1 'polypeptide(L)' 'MIKNELPKINSKWSGSDHVRFTVDSITESDLGPVVYYTRSTDNKQFHCLLGAFLQRFHLDLEV' A
#
# COMPACT_ATOMS: atom_id res chain seq x y z
N MET A 1 8.39 -11.67 -17.56
CA MET A 1 8.43 -10.84 -17.38
C MET A 1 7.92 -10.28 -16.24
N ILE A 2 8.36 -9.82 -15.53
CA ILE A 2 7.93 -9.37 -14.47
C ILE A 2 7.60 -8.06 -14.50
N LYS A 3 6.85 -7.61 -13.88
CA LYS A 3 6.54 -6.44 -13.92
C LYS A 3 6.34 -5.93 -12.64
N ASN A 4 6.77 -4.92 -12.22
CA ASN A 4 6.54 -4.32 -11.03
C ASN A 4 5.29 -3.61 -11.08
N GLU A 5 4.25 -4.23 -10.73
CA GLU A 5 2.99 -3.58 -10.79
C GLU A 5 2.77 -2.72 -9.60
N LEU A 6 2.22 -1.55 -9.77
CA LEU A 6 1.87 -0.67 -8.67
C LEU A 6 0.61 -1.19 -7.99
N PRO A 7 0.45 -0.95 -6.70
CA PRO A 7 -0.77 -1.33 -6.02
C PRO A 7 -1.97 -0.62 -6.65
N LYS A 8 -3.08 -1.29 -6.71
CA LYS A 8 -4.26 -0.68 -7.30
C LYS A 8 -4.98 0.14 -6.28
N ILE A 9 -5.63 1.20 -6.73
CA ILE A 9 -6.43 2.03 -5.86
C ILE A 9 -7.52 1.17 -5.26
N ASN A 10 -7.76 1.34 -4.00
CA ASN A 10 -8.74 0.58 -3.24
C ASN A 10 -8.36 -0.87 -2.98
N SER A 11 -7.14 -1.27 -3.31
CA SER A 11 -6.72 -2.62 -3.00
C SER A 11 -6.44 -2.73 -1.51
N LYS A 12 -6.55 -3.93 -0.97
CA LYS A 12 -6.37 -4.17 0.44
C LYS A 12 -5.05 -4.85 0.70
N TRP A 13 -4.36 -4.38 1.72
CA TRP A 13 -3.05 -4.91 2.06
C TRP A 13 -3.01 -5.20 3.55
N SER A 14 -2.16 -6.12 3.97
CA SER A 14 -2.03 -6.50 5.35
C SER A 14 -0.62 -6.26 5.85
N GLY A 15 -0.50 -5.74 7.05
CA GLY A 15 0.78 -5.59 7.70
C GLY A 15 1.05 -6.75 8.64
N SER A 16 2.10 -6.64 9.42
CA SER A 16 2.52 -7.73 10.28
C SER A 16 1.56 -8.01 11.42
N ASP A 17 0.74 -7.05 11.79
CA ASP A 17 -0.20 -7.25 12.87
C ASP A 17 -1.56 -7.69 12.41
N HIS A 18 -1.68 -8.12 11.20
CA HIS A 18 -2.96 -8.47 10.59
C HIS A 18 -3.88 -7.26 10.47
N VAL A 19 -3.33 -6.08 10.55
CA VAL A 19 -4.10 -4.87 10.35
C VAL A 19 -4.21 -4.64 8.87
N ARG A 20 -5.38 -4.33 8.38
CA ARG A 20 -5.59 -4.11 6.97
C ARG A 20 -5.50 -2.65 6.61
N PHE A 21 -4.99 -2.42 5.43
CA PHE A 21 -4.84 -1.07 4.91
C PHE A 21 -5.44 -1.02 3.52
N THR A 22 -5.96 0.12 3.16
CA THR A 22 -6.53 0.34 1.83
C THR A 22 -5.71 1.39 1.11
N VAL A 23 -5.29 1.10 -0.10
CA VAL A 23 -4.52 2.06 -0.89
C VAL A 23 -5.46 3.13 -1.41
N ASP A 24 -5.16 4.39 -1.09
CA ASP A 24 -5.99 5.50 -1.52
C ASP A 24 -5.52 6.10 -2.84
N SER A 25 -4.23 6.31 -2.98
CA SER A 25 -3.72 6.87 -4.22
C SER A 25 -2.22 6.68 -4.28
N ILE A 26 -1.64 6.91 -5.44
CA ILE A 26 -0.21 6.81 -5.63
C ILE A 26 0.22 8.04 -6.40
N THR A 27 1.23 8.74 -5.88
CA THR A 27 1.71 9.96 -6.48
C THR A 27 3.20 9.86 -6.76
N GLU A 28 3.64 10.40 -7.87
CA GLU A 28 5.05 10.38 -8.17
C GLU A 28 5.78 11.46 -7.40
N SER A 29 6.99 11.16 -6.98
CA SER A 29 7.84 12.15 -6.34
C SER A 29 9.25 12.00 -6.85
N ASP A 30 10.15 12.87 -6.42
CA ASP A 30 11.54 12.79 -6.85
C ASP A 30 12.19 11.49 -6.40
N LEU A 31 11.70 10.91 -5.34
CA LEU A 31 12.26 9.67 -4.83
C LEU A 31 11.54 8.44 -5.32
N GLY A 32 10.53 8.63 -6.15
CA GLY A 32 9.78 7.52 -6.70
C GLY A 32 8.31 7.60 -6.29
N PRO A 33 7.54 6.59 -6.61
CA PRO A 33 6.11 6.62 -6.29
C PRO A 33 5.88 6.59 -4.78
N VAL A 34 4.94 7.39 -4.32
CA VAL A 34 4.54 7.45 -2.92
C VAL A 34 3.14 6.89 -2.82
N VAL A 35 2.96 5.93 -1.93
CA VAL A 35 1.66 5.29 -1.75
C VAL A 35 0.97 5.93 -0.56
N TYR A 36 -0.25 6.37 -0.76
CA TYR A 36 -1.06 6.91 0.32
C TYR A 36 -2.09 5.85 0.68
N TYR A 37 -2.19 5.53 1.94
CA TYR A 37 -3.06 4.45 2.37
C TYR A 37 -3.71 4.77 3.71
N THR A 38 -4.81 4.09 4.01
CA THR A 38 -5.58 4.32 5.20
C THR A 38 -5.66 3.04 6.01
N ARG A 39 -5.39 3.14 7.29
CA ARG A 39 -5.48 1.99 8.18
C ARG A 39 -6.93 1.75 8.53
N SER A 40 -7.38 0.51 8.38
CA SER A 40 -8.79 0.21 8.57
C SER A 40 -9.24 0.34 10.00
N THR A 41 -8.38 0.13 10.97
CA THR A 41 -8.80 0.11 12.35
C THR A 41 -9.26 1.47 12.85
N ASP A 42 -8.61 2.55 12.40
CA ASP A 42 -8.97 3.87 12.88
C ASP A 42 -9.07 4.91 11.78
N ASN A 43 -9.02 4.47 10.55
CA ASN A 43 -9.13 5.36 9.39
C ASN A 43 -8.03 6.41 9.34
N LYS A 44 -6.88 6.10 9.91
CA LYS A 44 -5.78 7.04 9.89
C LYS A 44 -5.02 6.92 8.59
N GLN A 45 -4.69 8.03 7.98
CA GLN A 45 -3.99 8.02 6.72
C GLN A 45 -2.50 8.07 6.90
N PHE A 46 -1.78 7.32 6.05
CA PHE A 46 -0.33 7.27 6.09
C PHE A 46 0.19 7.32 4.66
N HIS A 47 1.47 7.51 4.51
CA HIS A 47 2.08 7.44 3.21
C HIS A 47 3.52 6.99 3.35
N CYS A 48 4.05 6.38 2.31
CA CYS A 48 5.46 6.02 2.26
C CYS A 48 5.82 5.73 0.82
N LEU A 49 7.12 5.62 0.56
CA LEU A 49 7.56 5.28 -0.77
C LEU A 49 7.12 3.87 -1.11
N LEU A 50 6.90 3.63 -2.39
CA LEU A 50 6.41 2.34 -2.84
C LEU A 50 7.32 1.20 -2.39
N GLY A 51 8.63 1.37 -2.47
CA GLY A 51 9.54 0.31 -2.05
C GLY A 51 9.35 -0.06 -0.59
N ALA A 52 9.20 0.94 0.27
CA ALA A 52 8.98 0.69 1.68
C ALA A 52 7.62 0.04 1.92
N PHE A 53 6.62 0.45 1.14
CA PHE A 53 5.29 -0.10 1.26
C PHE A 53 5.32 -1.60 0.94
N LEU A 54 5.99 -1.96 -0.14
CA LEU A 54 6.03 -3.36 -0.56
C LEU A 54 6.85 -4.23 0.39
N GLN A 55 7.73 -3.64 1.15
CA GLN A 55 8.50 -4.39 2.12
C GLN A 55 7.73 -4.61 3.41
N ARG A 56 6.81 -3.73 3.73
CA ARG A 56 6.08 -3.81 4.98
C ARG A 56 4.76 -4.53 4.86
N PHE A 57 4.13 -4.45 3.70
CA PHE A 57 2.79 -4.97 3.52
C PHE A 57 2.75 -5.97 2.40
N HIS A 58 1.76 -6.86 2.44
CA HIS A 58 1.55 -7.76 1.33
C HIS A 58 0.10 -7.71 0.93
N LEU A 59 -0.13 -7.97 -0.31
CA LEU A 59 -1.46 -7.92 -0.88
C LEU A 59 -2.33 -8.95 -0.21
N ASP A 60 -3.51 -8.52 0.18
CA ASP A 60 -4.45 -9.39 0.85
C ASP A 60 -5.28 -10.07 -0.22
N LEU A 61 -4.90 -11.27 -0.60
CA LEU A 61 -5.62 -11.96 -1.64
C LEU A 61 -6.80 -12.68 -1.05
N GLU A 62 -7.95 -12.41 -1.63
CA GLU A 62 -9.11 -13.04 -1.16
C GLU A 62 -9.35 -14.16 -1.99
N VAL A 63 -9.49 -15.28 -1.51
CA VAL A 63 -9.67 -16.41 -2.37
C VAL A 63 -10.98 -17.00 -2.25
#